data_e692b405a1247b26d0f9b98679395ac5
#
_entry.id   e692b405a1247b26d0f9b98679395ac5
#
_cell.length_a   1.000
_cell.length_b   1.000
_cell.length_c   1.000
_cell.angle_alpha   90.00
_cell.angle_beta   90.00
_cell.angle_gamma   90.00
#
_symmetry.space_group_name_H-M   'P 1'
#
loop_
_entity.id
_entity.type
_entity.pdbx_description
1 polymer ?
#
loop_
_entity_poly.entity_id
_entity_poly.type
_entity_poly.pdbx_seq_one_letter_code
_entity_poly.pdbx_strand_id
1 'polypeptide(L)'
;MLAGIAILPIQLCVLVFSKGEALERTTGFALVAQPACRRRKARRLIKLIEFVGKVSCFGARIIVDGLRKPFEASQILTQIAEVGYKSLPLVVPAGFALGTVMTFHTRSTLVMFGASAMIPTVQALAFFVEIGPLVAGLLLAGRVGSGIGAVLANMRVAEQIDAIESLSIDSFKFLVVPRVVACVVALPLLTLFMDFAGLMGGYLSEFAASGMPPALYIRRAFSDLDWSNFIAPTLKTAVFGFIIGTVSSYFGYTTNQGAAGVGRAATNSVVVSSLLVIVADVILVKCIFFAFPENAL
;
A
#
# COMPACT_ATOMS: atom_id res chain seq x y z
N MET A 1 -2.34 15.54 28.44
CA MET A 1 -3.49 15.60 27.49
C MET A 1 -3.37 14.60 26.33
N LEU A 2 -2.18 14.08 26.01
CA LEU A 2 -1.95 13.10 24.93
C LEU A 2 -2.25 11.64 25.33
N ALA A 3 -2.35 11.29 26.60
CA ALA A 3 -2.67 9.94 27.07
C ALA A 3 -4.15 9.54 26.90
N GLY A 4 -5.06 10.50 26.78
CA GLY A 4 -6.50 10.24 26.59
C GLY A 4 -6.90 9.83 25.17
N ILE A 5 -6.11 10.21 24.16
CA ILE A 5 -6.41 9.93 22.74
C ILE A 5 -6.01 8.50 22.35
N ALA A 6 -5.01 7.91 23.02
CA ALA A 6 -4.57 6.54 22.76
C ALA A 6 -5.47 5.45 23.39
N ILE A 7 -6.30 5.81 24.36
CA ILE A 7 -7.19 4.85 25.09
C ILE A 7 -8.53 4.71 24.36
N LEU A 8 -8.97 5.74 23.64
CA LEU A 8 -10.26 5.73 22.93
C LEU A 8 -10.41 4.59 21.89
N PRO A 9 -9.44 4.32 21.02
CA PRO A 9 -9.55 3.23 20.04
C PRO A 9 -9.55 1.84 20.70
N ILE A 10 -8.84 1.67 21.82
CA ILE A 10 -8.80 0.37 22.53
C ILE A 10 -10.13 0.11 23.22
N GLN A 11 -10.74 1.12 23.84
CA GLN A 11 -12.09 0.99 24.44
C GLN A 11 -13.18 0.79 23.38
N LEU A 12 -13.06 1.42 22.22
CA LEU A 12 -13.98 1.19 21.10
C LEU A 12 -13.85 -0.23 20.55
N CYS A 13 -12.62 -0.76 20.48
CA CYS A 13 -12.34 -2.12 20.02
C CYS A 13 -12.90 -3.18 21.00
N VAL A 14 -12.76 -2.96 22.31
CA VAL A 14 -13.33 -3.83 23.36
C VAL A 14 -14.86 -3.77 23.37
N LEU A 15 -15.45 -2.58 23.15
CA LEU A 15 -16.91 -2.39 23.07
C LEU A 15 -17.52 -3.04 21.83
N VAL A 16 -16.83 -2.98 20.68
CA VAL A 16 -17.25 -3.65 19.43
C VAL A 16 -17.16 -5.16 19.58
N PHE A 17 -16.13 -5.67 20.28
CA PHE A 17 -15.96 -7.11 20.52
C PHE A 17 -17.01 -7.65 21.51
N SER A 18 -17.27 -6.93 22.61
CA SER A 18 -18.30 -7.29 23.63
C SER A 18 -19.72 -7.22 23.08
N LYS A 19 -20.02 -6.22 22.20
CA LYS A 19 -21.33 -6.14 21.55
C LYS A 19 -21.50 -7.13 20.40
N GLY A 20 -20.43 -7.61 19.77
CA GLY A 20 -20.49 -8.63 18.72
C GLY A 20 -21.05 -9.95 19.23
N GLU A 21 -20.61 -10.42 20.40
CA GLU A 21 -21.12 -11.65 21.03
C GLU A 21 -22.58 -11.48 21.53
N ALA A 22 -22.95 -10.30 22.01
CA ALA A 22 -24.33 -10.01 22.42
C ALA A 22 -25.29 -9.92 21.22
N LEU A 23 -24.81 -9.39 20.08
CA LEU A 23 -25.61 -9.31 18.84
C LEU A 23 -25.86 -10.71 18.23
N GLU A 24 -24.92 -11.64 18.36
CA GLU A 24 -25.10 -13.01 17.88
C GLU A 24 -26.19 -13.75 18.63
N ARG A 25 -26.36 -13.49 19.92
CA ARG A 25 -27.44 -14.10 20.73
C ARG A 25 -28.82 -13.50 20.46
N THR A 26 -28.91 -12.18 20.20
CA THR A 26 -30.19 -11.50 19.98
C THR A 26 -30.67 -11.60 18.52
N THR A 27 -29.76 -11.66 17.53
CA THR A 27 -30.13 -11.81 16.13
C THR A 27 -30.49 -13.24 15.73
N GLY A 28 -30.10 -14.24 16.51
CA GLY A 28 -30.45 -15.65 16.30
C GLY A 28 -31.97 -15.92 16.28
N PHE A 29 -32.75 -15.16 17.05
CA PHE A 29 -34.20 -15.37 17.15
C PHE A 29 -35.03 -14.61 16.10
N ALA A 30 -34.53 -13.47 15.61
CA ALA A 30 -35.23 -12.67 14.59
C ALA A 30 -34.93 -13.10 13.14
N LEU A 31 -33.91 -13.92 12.91
CA LEU A 31 -33.44 -14.33 11.59
C LEU A 31 -34.16 -15.58 11.03
N VAL A 32 -35.04 -16.22 11.81
CA VAL A 32 -35.74 -17.45 11.39
C VAL A 32 -36.75 -17.23 10.27
N ALA A 33 -37.22 -16.00 10.05
CA ALA A 33 -38.30 -15.68 9.09
C ALA A 33 -37.83 -15.06 7.74
N GLN A 34 -36.51 -14.96 7.45
CA GLN A 34 -36.04 -14.35 6.21
C GLN A 34 -35.60 -15.36 5.15
N PRO A 35 -35.85 -15.11 3.83
CA PRO A 35 -35.48 -16.03 2.75
C PRO A 35 -33.96 -16.24 2.74
N ALA A 36 -33.53 -17.48 2.50
CA ALA A 36 -32.12 -17.95 2.60
C ALA A 36 -31.08 -17.10 1.84
N CYS A 37 -31.50 -16.40 0.78
CA CYS A 37 -30.65 -15.50 0.00
C CYS A 37 -30.27 -14.22 0.77
N ARG A 38 -31.19 -13.64 1.54
CA ARG A 38 -30.95 -12.42 2.34
C ARG A 38 -30.06 -12.74 3.54
N ARG A 39 -30.18 -13.92 4.14
CA ARG A 39 -29.29 -14.42 5.21
C ARG A 39 -27.85 -14.59 4.73
N ARG A 40 -27.63 -15.09 3.50
CA ARG A 40 -26.27 -15.24 2.96
C ARG A 40 -25.59 -13.88 2.70
N LYS A 41 -26.32 -12.87 2.21
CA LYS A 41 -25.81 -11.51 2.01
C LYS A 41 -25.49 -10.83 3.35
N ALA A 42 -26.37 -10.93 4.33
CA ALA A 42 -26.14 -10.37 5.66
C ALA A 42 -24.93 -11.00 6.37
N ARG A 43 -24.77 -12.31 6.32
CA ARG A 43 -23.58 -13.00 6.86
C ARG A 43 -22.28 -12.63 6.15
N ARG A 44 -22.30 -12.36 4.83
CA ARG A 44 -21.11 -11.90 4.11
C ARG A 44 -20.73 -10.48 4.51
N LEU A 45 -21.72 -9.59 4.67
CA LEU A 45 -21.49 -8.22 5.13
C LEU A 45 -20.93 -8.18 6.56
N ILE A 46 -21.47 -8.98 7.46
CA ILE A 46 -20.97 -9.08 8.84
C ILE A 46 -19.52 -9.59 8.86
N LYS A 47 -19.18 -10.61 8.06
CA LYS A 47 -17.80 -11.10 7.95
C LYS A 47 -16.85 -10.07 7.37
N LEU A 48 -17.30 -9.26 6.40
CA LEU A 48 -16.50 -8.16 5.84
C LEU A 48 -16.23 -7.07 6.90
N ILE A 49 -17.26 -6.67 7.64
CA ILE A 49 -17.13 -5.66 8.71
C ILE A 49 -16.21 -6.19 9.82
N GLU A 50 -16.36 -7.46 10.20
CA GLU A 50 -15.49 -8.12 11.18
C GLU A 50 -14.04 -8.18 10.70
N PHE A 51 -13.80 -8.52 9.44
CA PHE A 51 -12.48 -8.54 8.85
C PHE A 51 -11.84 -7.15 8.84
N VAL A 52 -12.56 -6.13 8.36
CA VAL A 52 -12.08 -4.73 8.36
C VAL A 52 -11.79 -4.27 9.79
N GLY A 53 -12.65 -4.60 10.75
CA GLY A 53 -12.43 -4.28 12.17
C GLY A 53 -11.15 -4.95 12.73
N LYS A 54 -10.93 -6.22 12.43
CA LYS A 54 -9.72 -6.95 12.85
C LYS A 54 -8.43 -6.36 12.26
N VAL A 55 -8.43 -6.07 10.96
CA VAL A 55 -7.27 -5.46 10.28
C VAL A 55 -7.01 -4.04 10.80
N SER A 56 -8.05 -3.25 11.03
CA SER A 56 -7.92 -1.89 11.58
C SER A 56 -7.38 -1.92 13.02
N CYS A 57 -7.85 -2.85 13.85
CA CYS A 57 -7.36 -3.03 15.21
C CYS A 57 -5.89 -3.49 15.23
N PHE A 58 -5.54 -4.40 14.31
CA PHE A 58 -4.17 -4.85 14.10
C PHE A 58 -3.25 -3.69 13.67
N GLY A 59 -3.70 -2.85 12.72
CA GLY A 59 -2.99 -1.65 12.29
C GLY A 59 -2.82 -0.61 13.41
N ALA A 60 -3.86 -0.39 14.22
CA ALA A 60 -3.78 0.51 15.38
C ALA A 60 -2.74 0.01 16.42
N ARG A 61 -2.67 -1.30 16.66
CA ARG A 61 -1.65 -1.90 17.52
C ARG A 61 -0.24 -1.67 16.96
N ILE A 62 -0.04 -1.81 15.66
CA ILE A 62 1.26 -1.54 15.02
C ILE A 62 1.71 -0.09 15.28
N ILE A 63 0.82 0.88 15.15
CA ILE A 63 1.13 2.29 15.39
C ILE A 63 1.51 2.52 16.86
N VAL A 64 0.73 1.96 17.79
CA VAL A 64 0.98 2.12 19.24
C VAL A 64 2.31 1.46 19.65
N ASP A 65 2.54 0.23 19.21
CA ASP A 65 3.75 -0.51 19.57
C ASP A 65 4.99 0.02 18.83
N GLY A 66 4.80 0.58 17.62
CA GLY A 66 5.84 1.25 16.86
C GLY A 66 6.35 2.56 17.49
N LEU A 67 5.51 3.27 18.27
CA LEU A 67 5.92 4.47 19.02
C LEU A 67 6.53 4.17 20.39
N ARG A 68 6.44 2.94 20.89
CA ARG A 68 6.96 2.58 22.22
C ARG A 68 8.41 2.09 22.14
N LYS A 69 9.29 2.68 22.93
CA LYS A 69 10.67 2.18 23.13
C LYS A 69 10.66 0.79 23.78
N PRO A 70 11.64 -0.11 23.49
CA PRO A 70 12.84 0.09 22.67
C PRO A 70 12.58 -0.05 21.17
N PHE A 71 13.30 0.75 20.36
CA PHE A 71 13.28 0.62 18.91
C PHE A 71 14.41 -0.31 18.47
N GLU A 72 14.10 -1.34 17.71
CA GLU A 72 15.10 -2.18 17.07
C GLU A 72 15.54 -1.58 15.72
N ALA A 73 16.21 -0.43 15.79
CA ALA A 73 16.63 0.33 14.61
C ALA A 73 17.45 -0.52 13.62
N SER A 74 18.28 -1.42 14.13
CA SER A 74 19.08 -2.32 13.29
C SER A 74 18.21 -3.23 12.41
N GLN A 75 17.15 -3.81 12.99
CA GLN A 75 16.21 -4.66 12.22
C GLN A 75 15.40 -3.85 11.22
N ILE A 76 14.94 -2.65 11.60
CA ILE A 76 14.20 -1.75 10.71
C ILE A 76 15.07 -1.41 9.50
N LEU A 77 16.32 -1.01 9.69
CA LEU A 77 17.23 -0.67 8.61
C LEU A 77 17.52 -1.87 7.69
N THR A 78 17.71 -3.05 8.27
CA THR A 78 17.89 -4.29 7.48
C THR A 78 16.66 -4.60 6.63
N GLN A 79 15.46 -4.46 7.20
CA GLN A 79 14.21 -4.68 6.47
C GLN A 79 13.98 -3.61 5.38
N ILE A 80 14.31 -2.34 5.64
CA ILE A 80 14.25 -1.27 4.62
C ILE A 80 15.19 -1.59 3.47
N ALA A 81 16.43 -1.99 3.76
CA ALA A 81 17.40 -2.35 2.74
C ALA A 81 16.93 -3.58 1.93
N GLU A 82 16.39 -4.59 2.60
CA GLU A 82 15.88 -5.80 1.94
C GLU A 82 14.68 -5.52 1.03
N VAL A 83 13.69 -4.77 1.51
CA VAL A 83 12.51 -4.37 0.73
C VAL A 83 12.94 -3.46 -0.43
N GLY A 84 13.79 -2.46 -0.18
CA GLY A 84 14.24 -1.50 -1.18
C GLY A 84 15.08 -2.17 -2.26
N TYR A 85 16.25 -2.70 -1.90
CA TYR A 85 17.21 -3.25 -2.85
C TYR A 85 16.64 -4.39 -3.71
N LYS A 86 15.96 -5.33 -3.07
CA LYS A 86 15.39 -6.48 -3.81
C LYS A 86 14.20 -6.09 -4.70
N SER A 87 13.59 -4.89 -4.52
CA SER A 87 12.47 -4.42 -5.35
C SER A 87 12.92 -3.56 -6.53
N LEU A 88 14.10 -2.95 -6.48
CA LEU A 88 14.62 -2.10 -7.56
C LEU A 88 14.62 -2.79 -8.95
N PRO A 89 15.11 -4.04 -9.10
CA PRO A 89 15.14 -4.70 -10.40
C PRO A 89 13.75 -5.01 -10.98
N LEU A 90 12.70 -4.90 -10.17
CA LEU A 90 11.31 -5.00 -10.63
C LEU A 90 10.74 -3.62 -10.98
N VAL A 91 10.96 -2.63 -10.12
CA VAL A 91 10.34 -1.31 -10.20
C VAL A 91 10.95 -0.46 -11.32
N VAL A 92 12.26 -0.47 -11.48
CA VAL A 92 12.95 0.36 -12.48
C VAL A 92 12.61 -0.05 -13.93
N PRO A 93 12.70 -1.32 -14.34
CA PRO A 93 12.28 -1.71 -15.69
C PRO A 93 10.79 -1.53 -15.94
N ALA A 94 9.95 -1.73 -14.92
CA ALA A 94 8.51 -1.51 -15.04
C ALA A 94 8.20 -0.02 -15.27
N GLY A 95 8.82 0.88 -14.53
CA GLY A 95 8.69 2.33 -14.71
C GLY A 95 9.15 2.75 -16.11
N PHE A 96 10.32 2.28 -16.54
CA PHE A 96 10.85 2.57 -17.87
C PHE A 96 9.90 2.12 -19.00
N ALA A 97 9.39 0.89 -18.93
CA ALA A 97 8.48 0.34 -19.93
C ALA A 97 7.14 1.12 -19.96
N LEU A 98 6.58 1.43 -18.78
CA LEU A 98 5.36 2.22 -18.70
C LEU A 98 5.54 3.65 -19.24
N GLY A 99 6.64 4.30 -18.92
CA GLY A 99 6.96 5.62 -19.44
C GLY A 99 7.06 5.63 -20.98
N THR A 100 7.70 4.61 -21.54
CA THR A 100 7.80 4.40 -22.99
C THR A 100 6.41 4.27 -23.62
N VAL A 101 5.57 3.38 -23.10
CA VAL A 101 4.21 3.12 -23.61
C VAL A 101 3.33 4.37 -23.49
N MET A 102 3.38 5.05 -22.33
CA MET A 102 2.62 6.29 -22.13
C MET A 102 2.99 7.38 -23.14
N THR A 103 4.28 7.52 -23.42
CA THR A 103 4.72 8.49 -24.44
C THR A 103 4.14 8.19 -25.80
N PHE A 104 4.12 6.94 -26.25
CA PHE A 104 3.50 6.60 -27.53
C PHE A 104 2.01 6.95 -27.57
N HIS A 105 1.26 6.66 -26.51
CA HIS A 105 -0.16 7.01 -26.43
C HIS A 105 -0.39 8.52 -26.37
N THR A 106 0.33 9.23 -25.52
CA THR A 106 0.24 10.70 -25.39
C THR A 106 0.61 11.40 -26.69
N ARG A 107 1.68 10.93 -27.35
CA ARG A 107 2.14 11.48 -28.62
C ARG A 107 1.09 11.31 -29.73
N SER A 108 0.52 10.12 -29.89
CA SER A 108 -0.49 9.87 -30.93
C SER A 108 -1.66 10.84 -30.83
N THR A 109 -2.09 11.17 -29.61
CA THR A 109 -3.19 12.09 -29.35
C THR A 109 -2.77 13.55 -29.51
N LEU A 110 -1.69 14.00 -28.87
CA LEU A 110 -1.28 15.41 -28.85
C LEU A 110 -0.78 15.90 -30.20
N VAL A 111 -0.18 15.05 -31.02
CA VAL A 111 0.22 15.42 -32.40
C VAL A 111 -1.01 15.72 -33.27
N MET A 112 -2.11 14.96 -33.11
CA MET A 112 -3.36 15.21 -33.82
C MET A 112 -3.95 16.60 -33.50
N PHE A 113 -3.77 17.08 -32.28
CA PHE A 113 -4.21 18.42 -31.85
C PHE A 113 -3.17 19.52 -32.06
N GLY A 114 -2.02 19.22 -32.68
CA GLY A 114 -0.95 20.19 -32.90
C GLY A 114 -0.20 20.60 -31.61
N ALA A 115 -0.43 19.90 -30.49
CA ALA A 115 0.11 20.22 -29.17
C ALA A 115 1.35 19.38 -28.80
N SER A 116 2.18 19.03 -29.78
CA SER A 116 3.37 18.17 -29.56
C SER A 116 4.35 18.74 -28.55
N ALA A 117 4.37 20.07 -28.36
CA ALA A 117 5.23 20.71 -27.35
C ALA A 117 4.86 20.34 -25.89
N MET A 118 3.64 19.92 -25.63
CA MET A 118 3.12 19.58 -24.29
C MET A 118 3.34 18.11 -23.90
N ILE A 119 3.85 17.27 -24.81
CA ILE A 119 4.03 15.84 -24.55
C ILE A 119 4.86 15.57 -23.28
N PRO A 120 6.05 16.20 -23.07
CA PRO A 120 6.84 15.97 -21.87
C PRO A 120 6.13 16.39 -20.57
N THR A 121 5.44 17.50 -20.58
CA THR A 121 4.69 18.03 -19.42
C THR A 121 3.55 17.12 -19.01
N VAL A 122 2.69 16.76 -19.96
CA VAL A 122 1.53 15.90 -19.70
C VAL A 122 1.98 14.53 -19.20
N GLN A 123 3.04 14.00 -19.78
CA GLN A 123 3.59 12.71 -19.35
C GLN A 123 4.18 12.79 -17.95
N ALA A 124 4.96 13.81 -17.64
CA ALA A 124 5.54 13.99 -16.31
C ALA A 124 4.46 14.11 -15.24
N LEU A 125 3.47 15.00 -15.47
CA LEU A 125 2.34 15.15 -14.54
C LEU A 125 1.58 13.85 -14.34
N ALA A 126 1.18 13.16 -15.41
CA ALA A 126 0.43 11.91 -15.30
C ALA A 126 1.23 10.83 -14.54
N PHE A 127 2.55 10.79 -14.74
CA PHE A 127 3.41 9.79 -14.14
C PHE A 127 3.65 10.06 -12.65
N PHE A 128 4.10 11.28 -12.29
CA PHE A 128 4.38 11.64 -10.90
C PHE A 128 3.13 11.69 -10.02
N VAL A 129 2.01 12.21 -10.54
CA VAL A 129 0.81 12.41 -9.71
C VAL A 129 0.07 11.11 -9.45
N GLU A 130 -0.01 10.21 -10.46
CA GLU A 130 -0.91 9.07 -10.35
C GLU A 130 -0.27 7.73 -10.72
N ILE A 131 0.25 7.59 -11.94
CA ILE A 131 0.63 6.28 -12.51
C ILE A 131 1.79 5.67 -11.74
N GLY A 132 2.84 6.44 -11.46
CA GLY A 132 4.01 5.98 -10.72
C GLY A 132 3.66 5.46 -9.33
N PRO A 133 3.05 6.29 -8.47
CA PRO A 133 2.62 5.89 -7.13
C PRO A 133 1.72 4.65 -7.10
N LEU A 134 0.69 4.62 -7.95
CA LEU A 134 -0.27 3.50 -8.00
C LEU A 134 0.39 2.21 -8.43
N VAL A 135 1.16 2.23 -9.53
CA VAL A 135 1.79 1.02 -10.07
C VAL A 135 2.91 0.54 -9.15
N ALA A 136 3.72 1.45 -8.57
CA ALA A 136 4.70 1.08 -7.55
C ALA A 136 4.02 0.35 -6.38
N GLY A 137 2.91 0.88 -5.87
CA GLY A 137 2.12 0.25 -4.82
C GLY A 137 1.65 -1.16 -5.18
N LEU A 138 1.10 -1.35 -6.38
CA LEU A 138 0.62 -2.66 -6.85
C LEU A 138 1.76 -3.68 -7.03
N LEU A 139 2.89 -3.26 -7.60
CA LEU A 139 4.06 -4.12 -7.76
C LEU A 139 4.63 -4.57 -6.41
N LEU A 140 4.68 -3.65 -5.43
CA LEU A 140 5.14 -3.99 -4.10
C LEU A 140 4.13 -4.82 -3.33
N ALA A 141 2.83 -4.60 -3.49
CA ALA A 141 1.81 -5.49 -2.93
C ALA A 141 2.02 -6.93 -3.41
N GLY A 142 2.31 -7.11 -4.70
CA GLY A 142 2.61 -8.43 -5.26
C GLY A 142 3.88 -9.05 -4.69
N ARG A 143 5.00 -8.32 -4.70
CA ARG A 143 6.31 -8.86 -4.31
C ARG A 143 6.53 -8.88 -2.79
N VAL A 144 6.40 -7.71 -2.15
CA VAL A 144 6.70 -7.55 -0.72
C VAL A 144 5.54 -8.10 0.11
N GLY A 145 4.30 -7.83 -0.31
CA GLY A 145 3.11 -8.32 0.37
C GLY A 145 3.04 -9.84 0.43
N SER A 146 3.28 -10.53 -0.68
CA SER A 146 3.35 -11.99 -0.69
C SER A 146 4.50 -12.53 0.16
N GLY A 147 5.67 -11.88 0.09
CA GLY A 147 6.86 -12.27 0.85
C GLY A 147 6.64 -12.18 2.36
N ILE A 148 6.14 -11.04 2.87
CA ILE A 148 5.84 -10.85 4.29
C ILE A 148 4.80 -11.87 4.75
N GLY A 149 3.71 -12.03 3.98
CA GLY A 149 2.65 -12.99 4.28
C GLY A 149 3.16 -14.42 4.36
N ALA A 150 3.98 -14.84 3.40
CA ALA A 150 4.55 -16.18 3.37
C ALA A 150 5.55 -16.43 4.51
N VAL A 151 6.45 -15.48 4.77
CA VAL A 151 7.48 -15.62 5.82
C VAL A 151 6.84 -15.71 7.20
N LEU A 152 5.92 -14.80 7.54
CA LEU A 152 5.24 -14.81 8.84
C LEU A 152 4.36 -16.07 9.00
N ALA A 153 3.66 -16.49 7.94
CA ALA A 153 2.87 -17.71 7.97
C ALA A 153 3.74 -18.96 8.17
N ASN A 154 4.91 -19.01 7.52
CA ASN A 154 5.86 -20.10 7.72
C ASN A 154 6.42 -20.14 9.15
N MET A 155 6.78 -18.98 9.71
CA MET A 155 7.23 -18.88 11.10
C MET A 155 6.14 -19.32 12.08
N ARG A 156 4.87 -19.02 11.79
CA ARG A 156 3.73 -19.45 12.62
C ARG A 156 3.51 -20.96 12.54
N VAL A 157 3.55 -21.52 11.34
CA VAL A 157 3.38 -22.98 11.13
C VAL A 157 4.54 -23.78 11.72
N ALA A 158 5.76 -23.22 11.70
CA ALA A 158 6.94 -23.85 12.32
C ALA A 158 7.08 -23.57 13.83
N GLU A 159 6.05 -23.00 14.48
CA GLU A 159 6.01 -22.67 15.92
C GLU A 159 7.13 -21.71 16.36
N GLN A 160 7.82 -21.05 15.42
CA GLN A 160 8.91 -20.12 15.74
C GLN A 160 8.39 -18.87 16.48
N ILE A 161 7.16 -18.43 16.19
CA ILE A 161 6.53 -17.30 16.90
C ILE A 161 6.27 -17.67 18.35
N ASP A 162 5.78 -18.89 18.62
CA ASP A 162 5.51 -19.37 19.98
C ASP A 162 6.81 -19.59 20.76
N ALA A 163 7.88 -20.01 20.07
CA ALA A 163 9.22 -20.10 20.67
C ALA A 163 9.77 -18.71 21.09
N ILE A 164 9.55 -17.66 20.28
CA ILE A 164 9.94 -16.28 20.64
C ILE A 164 9.15 -15.79 21.87
N GLU A 165 7.85 -16.07 21.91
CA GLU A 165 6.99 -15.70 23.04
C GLU A 165 7.38 -16.43 24.32
N SER A 166 7.85 -17.67 24.23
CA SER A 166 8.35 -18.43 25.39
C SER A 166 9.61 -17.82 26.03
N LEU A 167 10.38 -17.05 25.24
CA LEU A 167 11.52 -16.25 25.71
C LEU A 167 11.11 -14.90 26.32
N SER A 168 9.81 -14.65 26.52
CA SER A 168 9.25 -13.39 27.04
C SER A 168 9.53 -12.18 26.13
N ILE A 169 9.76 -12.41 24.81
CA ILE A 169 9.90 -11.38 23.80
C ILE A 169 8.54 -11.18 23.13
N ASP A 170 8.09 -9.92 23.01
CA ASP A 170 6.87 -9.61 22.27
C ASP A 170 7.07 -9.88 20.77
N SER A 171 6.62 -11.04 20.31
CA SER A 171 6.74 -11.51 18.93
C SER A 171 6.11 -10.52 17.93
N PHE A 172 5.01 -9.87 18.32
CA PHE A 172 4.33 -8.89 17.48
C PHE A 172 5.21 -7.67 17.22
N LYS A 173 5.79 -7.11 18.27
CA LYS A 173 6.66 -5.94 18.18
C LYS A 173 7.95 -6.25 17.41
N PHE A 174 8.52 -7.44 17.66
CA PHE A 174 9.78 -7.88 17.06
C PHE A 174 9.66 -8.22 15.56
N LEU A 175 8.55 -8.85 15.15
CA LEU A 175 8.40 -9.35 13.79
C LEU A 175 7.56 -8.46 12.88
N VAL A 176 6.46 -7.89 13.40
CA VAL A 176 5.48 -7.17 12.57
C VAL A 176 5.89 -5.72 12.39
N VAL A 177 6.20 -5.03 13.48
CA VAL A 177 6.46 -3.57 13.44
C VAL A 177 7.61 -3.20 12.50
N PRO A 178 8.80 -3.86 12.52
CA PRO A 178 9.90 -3.50 11.64
C PRO A 178 9.56 -3.69 10.15
N ARG A 179 8.78 -4.73 9.81
CA ARG A 179 8.35 -4.99 8.43
C ARG A 179 7.40 -3.93 7.90
N VAL A 180 6.43 -3.50 8.73
CA VAL A 180 5.49 -2.45 8.34
C VAL A 180 6.19 -1.11 8.19
N VAL A 181 7.04 -0.74 9.15
CA VAL A 181 7.84 0.51 9.07
C VAL A 181 8.74 0.48 7.83
N ALA A 182 9.36 -0.64 7.53
CA ALA A 182 10.17 -0.79 6.32
C ALA A 182 9.35 -0.56 5.04
N CYS A 183 8.12 -1.07 4.96
CA CYS A 183 7.24 -0.81 3.82
C CYS A 183 6.87 0.68 3.70
N VAL A 184 6.55 1.34 4.82
CA VAL A 184 6.19 2.77 4.86
C VAL A 184 7.32 3.65 4.35
N VAL A 185 8.57 3.33 4.69
CA VAL A 185 9.74 4.13 4.29
C VAL A 185 10.25 3.75 2.90
N ALA A 186 10.27 2.46 2.56
CA ALA A 186 10.82 1.99 1.30
C ALA A 186 9.92 2.33 0.10
N LEU A 187 8.60 2.38 0.27
CA LEU A 187 7.66 2.57 -0.85
C LEU A 187 7.78 3.95 -1.48
N PRO A 188 7.78 5.08 -0.73
CA PRO A 188 8.04 6.39 -1.32
C PRO A 188 9.37 6.46 -2.08
N LEU A 189 10.43 5.87 -1.52
CA LEU A 189 11.73 5.86 -2.16
C LEU A 189 11.71 5.08 -3.49
N LEU A 190 11.08 3.91 -3.50
CA LEU A 190 10.93 3.10 -4.72
C LEU A 190 10.05 3.77 -5.77
N THR A 191 9.04 4.53 -5.34
CA THR A 191 8.20 5.33 -6.25
C THR A 191 9.03 6.39 -6.96
N LEU A 192 9.93 7.09 -6.27
CA LEU A 192 10.84 8.03 -6.91
C LEU A 192 11.70 7.37 -7.99
N PHE A 193 12.26 6.19 -7.70
CA PHE A 193 13.03 5.45 -8.72
C PHE A 193 12.16 5.05 -9.92
N MET A 194 10.91 4.69 -9.70
CA MET A 194 9.97 4.36 -10.76
C MET A 194 9.65 5.56 -11.62
N ASP A 195 9.39 6.72 -11.01
CA ASP A 195 9.04 7.96 -11.68
C ASP A 195 10.19 8.46 -12.56
N PHE A 196 11.41 8.47 -12.03
CA PHE A 196 12.59 8.83 -12.84
C PHE A 196 12.85 7.82 -13.97
N ALA A 197 12.66 6.53 -13.72
CA ALA A 197 12.78 5.52 -14.78
C ALA A 197 11.72 5.71 -15.87
N GLY A 198 10.49 6.07 -15.48
CA GLY A 198 9.41 6.39 -16.40
C GLY A 198 9.70 7.62 -17.27
N LEU A 199 10.24 8.68 -16.67
CA LEU A 199 10.70 9.85 -17.44
C LEU A 199 11.82 9.50 -18.42
N MET A 200 12.78 8.66 -18.04
CA MET A 200 13.84 8.19 -18.93
C MET A 200 13.29 7.39 -20.11
N GLY A 201 12.34 6.48 -19.84
CA GLY A 201 11.66 5.71 -20.90
C GLY A 201 10.89 6.60 -21.85
N GLY A 202 10.19 7.60 -21.30
CA GLY A 202 9.47 8.60 -22.06
C GLY A 202 10.37 9.47 -22.91
N TYR A 203 11.45 9.96 -22.34
CA TYR A 203 12.45 10.73 -23.06
C TYR A 203 13.02 9.95 -24.27
N LEU A 204 13.42 8.69 -24.06
CA LEU A 204 13.98 7.87 -25.12
C LEU A 204 13.01 7.67 -26.30
N SER A 205 11.71 7.47 -25.97
CA SER A 205 10.65 7.35 -26.96
C SER A 205 10.43 8.64 -27.73
N GLU A 206 10.43 9.78 -27.05
CA GLU A 206 10.24 11.09 -27.69
C GLU A 206 11.47 11.49 -28.52
N PHE A 207 12.69 11.17 -28.04
CA PHE A 207 13.91 11.37 -28.81
C PHE A 207 13.90 10.55 -30.11
N ALA A 208 13.52 9.28 -30.05
CA ALA A 208 13.43 8.43 -31.23
C ALA A 208 12.38 8.91 -32.25
N ALA A 209 11.31 9.58 -31.78
CA ALA A 209 10.21 9.99 -32.63
C ALA A 209 10.32 11.44 -33.17
N SER A 210 10.94 12.36 -32.43
CA SER A 210 11.03 13.78 -32.79
C SER A 210 12.44 14.37 -32.82
N GLY A 211 13.44 13.62 -32.29
CA GLY A 211 14.80 14.13 -32.14
C GLY A 211 14.95 15.23 -31.08
N MET A 212 14.00 15.33 -30.14
CA MET A 212 14.01 16.38 -29.13
C MET A 212 15.25 16.33 -28.25
N PRO A 213 16.01 17.43 -28.09
CA PRO A 213 17.19 17.43 -27.24
C PRO A 213 16.83 17.26 -25.75
N PRO A 214 17.70 16.58 -24.95
CA PRO A 214 17.41 16.23 -23.56
C PRO A 214 17.15 17.45 -22.67
N ALA A 215 17.90 18.53 -22.87
CA ALA A 215 17.72 19.77 -22.10
C ALA A 215 16.34 20.38 -22.29
N LEU A 216 15.79 20.33 -23.51
CA LEU A 216 14.46 20.83 -23.81
C LEU A 216 13.37 19.93 -23.22
N TYR A 217 13.55 18.61 -23.30
CA TYR A 217 12.64 17.64 -22.70
C TYR A 217 12.52 17.84 -21.18
N ILE A 218 13.65 17.88 -20.48
CA ILE A 218 13.70 18.07 -19.02
C ILE A 218 13.05 19.41 -18.65
N ARG A 219 13.41 20.49 -19.34
CA ARG A 219 12.84 21.81 -19.06
C ARG A 219 11.32 21.82 -19.20
N ARG A 220 10.76 21.16 -20.21
CA ARG A 220 9.31 21.07 -20.43
C ARG A 220 8.65 20.11 -19.43
N ALA A 221 9.26 18.97 -19.14
CA ALA A 221 8.73 18.00 -18.19
C ALA A 221 8.54 18.59 -16.78
N PHE A 222 9.43 19.50 -16.38
CA PHE A 222 9.41 20.14 -15.05
C PHE A 222 8.84 21.57 -15.06
N SER A 223 8.36 22.11 -16.21
CA SER A 223 7.85 23.50 -16.28
C SER A 223 6.61 23.71 -15.41
N ASP A 224 5.73 22.74 -15.37
CA ASP A 224 4.43 22.80 -14.70
C ASP A 224 4.35 21.84 -13.50
N LEU A 225 5.49 21.30 -13.08
CA LEU A 225 5.61 20.43 -11.90
C LEU A 225 5.87 21.30 -10.65
N ASP A 226 4.81 21.66 -9.96
CA ASP A 226 4.92 22.31 -8.65
C ASP A 226 5.35 21.32 -7.56
N TRP A 227 5.94 21.84 -6.49
CA TRP A 227 6.34 21.04 -5.34
C TRP A 227 5.19 20.22 -4.75
N SER A 228 3.97 20.75 -4.82
CA SER A 228 2.75 20.05 -4.38
C SER A 228 2.44 18.81 -5.23
N ASN A 229 2.68 18.88 -6.54
CA ASN A 229 2.45 17.79 -7.49
C ASN A 229 3.51 16.69 -7.40
N PHE A 230 4.61 16.92 -6.69
CA PHE A 230 5.68 15.95 -6.49
C PHE A 230 5.64 15.34 -5.08
N ILE A 231 5.57 16.18 -4.03
CA ILE A 231 5.68 15.72 -2.64
C ILE A 231 4.40 15.00 -2.19
N ALA A 232 3.21 15.55 -2.48
CA ALA A 232 1.96 14.97 -2.01
C ALA A 232 1.68 13.56 -2.59
N PRO A 233 1.85 13.30 -3.90
CA PRO A 233 1.72 11.96 -4.47
C PRO A 233 2.78 10.98 -3.95
N THR A 234 4.02 11.42 -3.75
CA THR A 234 5.06 10.56 -3.16
C THR A 234 4.72 10.20 -1.72
N LEU A 235 4.19 11.14 -0.93
CA LEU A 235 3.82 10.90 0.46
C LEU A 235 2.60 9.95 0.57
N LYS A 236 1.64 9.99 -0.38
CA LYS A 236 0.52 9.03 -0.39
C LYS A 236 0.99 7.58 -0.46
N THR A 237 2.15 7.32 -1.06
CA THR A 237 2.69 5.97 -1.13
C THR A 237 3.15 5.43 0.22
N ALA A 238 3.49 6.27 1.19
CA ALA A 238 3.75 5.82 2.56
C ALA A 238 2.49 5.18 3.18
N VAL A 239 1.30 5.71 2.86
CA VAL A 239 0.02 5.10 3.27
C VAL A 239 -0.18 3.75 2.59
N PHE A 240 0.17 3.64 1.30
CA PHE A 240 0.14 2.33 0.60
C PHE A 240 1.08 1.33 1.27
N GLY A 241 2.29 1.76 1.64
CA GLY A 241 3.26 0.94 2.39
C GLY A 241 2.70 0.44 3.71
N PHE A 242 2.01 1.31 4.45
CA PHE A 242 1.33 0.93 5.68
C PHE A 242 0.22 -0.10 5.44
N ILE A 243 -0.60 0.08 4.42
CA ILE A 243 -1.67 -0.87 4.05
C ILE A 243 -1.08 -2.23 3.69
N ILE A 244 -0.08 -2.25 2.78
CA ILE A 244 0.56 -3.49 2.31
C ILE A 244 1.20 -4.23 3.50
N GLY A 245 2.01 -3.52 4.30
CA GLY A 245 2.69 -4.10 5.45
C GLY A 245 1.71 -4.67 6.49
N THR A 246 0.66 -3.91 6.83
CA THR A 246 -0.35 -4.31 7.82
C THR A 246 -1.16 -5.52 7.36
N VAL A 247 -1.70 -5.49 6.14
CA VAL A 247 -2.53 -6.57 5.60
C VAL A 247 -1.72 -7.86 5.45
N SER A 248 -0.51 -7.77 4.92
CA SER A 248 0.35 -8.92 4.70
C SER A 248 0.79 -9.54 6.02
N SER A 249 1.14 -8.71 7.00
CA SER A 249 1.48 -9.18 8.35
C SER A 249 0.27 -9.79 9.06
N TYR A 250 -0.92 -9.24 8.88
CA TYR A 250 -2.14 -9.81 9.45
C TYR A 250 -2.40 -11.22 8.93
N PHE A 251 -2.40 -11.44 7.61
CA PHE A 251 -2.62 -12.77 7.04
C PHE A 251 -1.52 -13.75 7.41
N GLY A 252 -0.26 -13.31 7.43
CA GLY A 252 0.85 -14.16 7.82
C GLY A 252 0.77 -14.57 9.30
N TYR A 253 0.60 -13.60 10.19
CA TYR A 253 0.61 -13.82 11.64
C TYR A 253 -0.59 -14.64 12.16
N THR A 254 -1.76 -14.54 11.50
CA THR A 254 -3.01 -15.23 11.90
C THR A 254 -3.21 -16.59 11.24
N THR A 255 -2.24 -17.08 10.46
CA THR A 255 -2.35 -18.37 9.77
C THR A 255 -2.23 -19.53 10.73
N ASN A 256 -3.22 -20.47 10.70
CA ASN A 256 -3.26 -21.67 11.54
C ASN A 256 -3.33 -22.98 10.73
N GLN A 257 -3.09 -22.97 9.42
CA GLN A 257 -3.42 -24.06 8.50
C GLN A 257 -2.18 -24.74 7.85
N GLY A 258 -1.16 -25.07 8.60
CA GLY A 258 0.00 -25.81 8.07
C GLY A 258 0.59 -25.23 6.76
N ALA A 259 1.30 -26.05 5.98
CA ALA A 259 1.95 -25.61 4.74
C ALA A 259 0.97 -25.05 3.69
N ALA A 260 -0.25 -25.58 3.58
CA ALA A 260 -1.27 -25.04 2.68
C ALA A 260 -1.75 -23.64 3.08
N GLY A 261 -1.67 -23.31 4.37
CA GLY A 261 -1.97 -21.98 4.91
C GLY A 261 -0.98 -20.93 4.47
N VAL A 262 0.30 -21.27 4.35
CA VAL A 262 1.36 -20.34 3.90
C VAL A 262 1.05 -19.80 2.49
N GLY A 263 0.72 -20.70 1.55
CA GLY A 263 0.35 -20.27 0.19
C GLY A 263 -0.90 -19.39 0.15
N ARG A 264 -1.93 -19.71 0.96
CA ARG A 264 -3.14 -18.90 1.07
C ARG A 264 -2.87 -17.54 1.71
N ALA A 265 -2.03 -17.47 2.74
CA ALA A 265 -1.63 -16.22 3.37
C ALA A 265 -0.92 -15.31 2.36
N ALA A 266 0.02 -15.84 1.59
CA ALA A 266 0.71 -15.09 0.54
C ALA A 266 -0.27 -14.55 -0.52
N THR A 267 -1.15 -15.40 -1.06
CA THR A 267 -2.12 -14.99 -2.08
C THR A 267 -3.13 -13.97 -1.55
N ASN A 268 -3.69 -14.19 -0.36
CA ASN A 268 -4.64 -13.26 0.25
C ASN A 268 -3.98 -11.92 0.59
N SER A 269 -2.72 -11.92 1.01
CA SER A 269 -1.93 -10.70 1.23
C SER A 269 -1.89 -9.84 -0.02
N VAL A 270 -1.57 -10.43 -1.18
CA VAL A 270 -1.52 -9.71 -2.46
C VAL A 270 -2.90 -9.18 -2.84
N VAL A 271 -3.90 -10.06 -2.88
CA VAL A 271 -5.23 -9.68 -3.38
C VAL A 271 -5.86 -8.59 -2.54
N VAL A 272 -5.84 -8.74 -1.21
CA VAL A 272 -6.50 -7.78 -0.32
C VAL A 272 -5.71 -6.48 -0.24
N SER A 273 -4.37 -6.51 -0.18
CA SER A 273 -3.57 -5.28 -0.15
C SER A 273 -3.69 -4.51 -1.46
N SER A 274 -3.68 -5.17 -2.63
CA SER A 274 -3.86 -4.50 -3.93
C SER A 274 -5.22 -3.83 -4.04
N LEU A 275 -6.30 -4.51 -3.63
CA LEU A 275 -7.64 -3.92 -3.61
C LEU A 275 -7.72 -2.70 -2.67
N LEU A 276 -7.14 -2.80 -1.48
CA LEU A 276 -7.14 -1.70 -0.52
C LEU A 276 -6.28 -0.52 -0.99
N VAL A 277 -5.15 -0.78 -1.66
CA VAL A 277 -4.32 0.27 -2.27
C VAL A 277 -5.12 1.04 -3.32
N ILE A 278 -5.82 0.35 -4.24
CA ILE A 278 -6.65 1.01 -5.27
C ILE A 278 -7.75 1.86 -4.62
N VAL A 279 -8.43 1.34 -3.60
CA VAL A 279 -9.48 2.09 -2.90
C VAL A 279 -8.89 3.29 -2.14
N ALA A 280 -7.77 3.10 -1.46
CA ALA A 280 -7.07 4.16 -0.75
C ALA A 280 -6.57 5.25 -1.69
N ASP A 281 -6.09 4.87 -2.88
CA ASP A 281 -5.64 5.81 -3.90
C ASP A 281 -6.74 6.78 -4.31
N VAL A 282 -7.92 6.28 -4.66
CA VAL A 282 -9.08 7.13 -5.02
C VAL A 282 -9.47 8.10 -3.89
N ILE A 283 -9.38 7.65 -2.63
CA ILE A 283 -9.70 8.50 -1.47
C ILE A 283 -8.61 9.56 -1.28
N LEU A 284 -7.34 9.16 -1.33
CA LEU A 284 -6.20 10.04 -1.10
C LEU A 284 -6.07 11.11 -2.20
N VAL A 285 -6.31 10.75 -3.47
CA VAL A 285 -6.35 11.70 -4.59
C VAL A 285 -7.39 12.77 -4.33
N LYS A 286 -8.62 12.39 -3.95
CA LYS A 286 -9.65 13.37 -3.58
C LYS A 286 -9.25 14.25 -2.39
N CYS A 287 -8.60 13.67 -1.39
CA CYS A 287 -8.10 14.43 -0.23
C CYS A 287 -7.02 15.42 -0.64
N ILE A 288 -6.10 15.04 -1.54
CA ILE A 288 -5.03 15.92 -2.04
C ILE A 288 -5.64 17.09 -2.82
N PHE A 289 -6.57 16.84 -3.76
CA PHE A 289 -7.25 17.89 -4.50
C PHE A 289 -8.06 18.84 -3.60
N PHE A 290 -8.64 18.33 -2.52
CA PHE A 290 -9.35 19.17 -1.55
C PHE A 290 -8.39 20.01 -0.69
N ALA A 291 -7.22 19.48 -0.35
CA ALA A 291 -6.21 20.16 0.44
C ALA A 291 -5.42 21.21 -0.36
N PHE A 292 -5.21 20.96 -1.66
CA PHE A 292 -4.49 21.83 -2.58
C PHE A 292 -5.36 22.17 -3.79
N PRO A 293 -6.31 23.12 -3.65
CA PRO A 293 -7.24 23.47 -4.72
C PRO A 293 -6.55 24.10 -5.95
N GLU A 294 -5.32 24.58 -5.82
CA GLU A 294 -4.52 25.10 -6.94
C GLU A 294 -4.13 24.00 -7.95
N ASN A 295 -4.18 22.73 -7.58
CA ASN A 295 -3.90 21.58 -8.45
C ASN A 295 -5.15 21.02 -9.14
N ALA A 296 -6.32 21.66 -8.98
CA ALA A 296 -7.60 21.20 -9.48
C ALA A 296 -7.94 21.77 -10.88
N LEU A 297 -7.02 22.47 -11.51
CA LEU A 297 -7.13 23.03 -12.90
C LEU A 297 -6.16 22.26 -13.83
#